data_337f95edebebd5833ed52a22bb995e0a
#
_entry.id   337f95edebebd5833ed52a22bb995e0a
#
_cell.length_a   1.000
_cell.length_b   1.000
_cell.length_c   1.000
_cell.angle_alpha   90.00
_cell.angle_beta   90.00
_cell.angle_gamma   90.00
#
_symmetry.space_group_name_H-M   'P 1'
#
loop_
_entity.id
_entity.type
_entity.pdbx_description
1 polymer ?
#
loop_
_entity_poly.entity_id
_entity_poly.type
_entity_poly.pdbx_seq_one_letter_code
_entity_poly.pdbx_strand_id
1 'polypeptide(L)'
;MDQQEARHLYGVLSQARLPEYEAFCAGDRVAALRLFCWNTQVAAAFYGPLQHLELALRSVLDQRMSHLFDREDWWDHPQADLHYGAQAKIREAVHQLGRQGLRSTPREVVAELPFGFWVSLVGRGNNYDQRLWRAALYRAFPGYRGGRHALHRRLDFLRVLRNKIAHHAPIHHRHLEADHEAIIMMLGCIDEPLARLVARYSPVPAVVAVRPGLG
;
A
#
# COMPACT_ATOMS: atom_id res chain seq x y z
N MET A 1 31.78 -1.22 -11.67
CA MET A 1 31.88 -2.09 -10.47
C MET A 1 32.59 -3.38 -10.92
N ASP A 2 33.71 -3.68 -10.33
CA ASP A 2 34.48 -4.92 -10.58
C ASP A 2 34.12 -6.02 -9.57
N GLN A 3 34.69 -7.22 -9.74
CA GLN A 3 34.41 -8.39 -8.89
C GLN A 3 34.93 -8.23 -7.45
N GLN A 4 35.98 -7.44 -7.25
CA GLN A 4 36.57 -7.23 -5.93
C GLN A 4 35.66 -6.26 -5.13
N GLU A 5 35.22 -5.19 -5.76
CA GLU A 5 34.25 -4.23 -5.20
C GLU A 5 32.96 -4.92 -4.87
N ALA A 6 32.42 -5.76 -5.77
CA ALA A 6 31.21 -6.52 -5.53
C ALA A 6 31.34 -7.43 -4.28
N ARG A 7 32.46 -8.13 -4.11
CA ARG A 7 32.71 -8.96 -2.92
C ARG A 7 32.73 -8.15 -1.63
N HIS A 8 33.34 -6.96 -1.65
CA HIS A 8 33.32 -6.05 -0.50
C HIS A 8 31.92 -5.61 -0.13
N LEU A 9 31.12 -5.17 -1.11
CA LEU A 9 29.74 -4.72 -0.91
C LEU A 9 28.81 -5.82 -0.37
N TYR A 10 29.02 -7.06 -0.79
CA TYR A 10 28.29 -8.20 -0.20
C TYR A 10 28.57 -8.40 1.29
N GLY A 11 29.78 -8.06 1.75
CA GLY A 11 30.13 -8.09 3.18
C GLY A 11 29.46 -6.98 4.00
N VAL A 12 29.22 -5.83 3.38
CA VAL A 12 28.62 -4.65 4.04
C VAL A 12 27.09 -4.71 4.03
N LEU A 13 26.50 -5.13 2.91
CA LEU A 13 25.04 -5.23 2.76
C LEU A 13 24.52 -6.51 3.44
N SER A 14 23.40 -6.41 4.11
CA SER A 14 22.77 -7.55 4.78
C SER A 14 22.64 -8.75 3.84
N GLN A 15 23.32 -9.82 4.13
CA GLN A 15 23.33 -11.06 3.35
C GLN A 15 21.92 -11.70 3.22
N ALA A 16 21.00 -11.39 4.12
CA ALA A 16 19.68 -11.99 4.13
C ALA A 16 18.83 -11.71 2.87
N ARG A 17 19.19 -10.70 2.06
CA ARG A 17 18.41 -10.36 0.85
C ARG A 17 19.20 -10.47 -0.45
N LEU A 18 20.49 -10.27 -0.45
CA LEU A 18 21.32 -10.38 -1.66
C LEU A 18 21.31 -11.78 -2.31
N PRO A 19 21.24 -12.90 -1.56
CA PRO A 19 21.14 -14.23 -2.16
C PRO A 19 19.95 -14.41 -3.13
N GLU A 20 18.84 -13.72 -2.91
CA GLU A 20 17.68 -13.78 -3.82
C GLU A 20 18.01 -13.15 -5.19
N TYR A 21 18.75 -12.04 -5.19
CA TYR A 21 19.20 -11.39 -6.43
C TYR A 21 20.31 -12.19 -7.12
N GLU A 22 21.24 -12.76 -6.36
CA GLU A 22 22.31 -13.61 -6.88
C GLU A 22 21.76 -14.86 -7.56
N ALA A 23 20.80 -15.53 -6.93
CA ALA A 23 20.10 -16.67 -7.52
C ALA A 23 19.37 -16.29 -8.82
N PHE A 24 18.75 -15.13 -8.87
CA PHE A 24 18.05 -14.62 -10.06
C PHE A 24 19.03 -14.27 -11.20
N CYS A 25 20.26 -13.87 -10.88
CA CYS A 25 21.35 -13.55 -11.82
C CYS A 25 22.31 -14.72 -12.06
N ALA A 26 21.88 -15.95 -11.86
CA ALA A 26 22.68 -17.16 -12.09
C ALA A 26 24.06 -17.16 -11.38
N GLY A 27 24.16 -16.53 -10.22
CA GLY A 27 25.39 -16.43 -9.42
C GLY A 27 26.27 -15.23 -9.75
N ASP A 28 25.92 -14.40 -10.73
CA ASP A 28 26.67 -13.18 -11.03
C ASP A 28 26.37 -12.07 -9.98
N ARG A 29 27.35 -11.86 -9.10
CA ARG A 29 27.27 -10.86 -8.03
C ARG A 29 27.23 -9.43 -8.50
N VAL A 30 27.88 -9.12 -9.61
CA VAL A 30 27.87 -7.76 -10.19
C VAL A 30 26.48 -7.45 -10.77
N ALA A 31 25.92 -8.39 -11.52
CA ALA A 31 24.55 -8.28 -12.03
C ALA A 31 23.53 -8.22 -10.89
N ALA A 32 23.70 -9.04 -9.86
CA ALA A 32 22.84 -9.04 -8.67
C ALA A 32 22.83 -7.68 -7.93
N LEU A 33 23.97 -7.03 -7.76
CA LEU A 33 24.06 -5.70 -7.16
C LEU A 33 23.42 -4.62 -8.05
N ARG A 34 23.57 -4.69 -9.36
CA ARG A 34 22.89 -3.80 -10.30
C ARG A 34 21.37 -3.95 -10.19
N LEU A 35 20.90 -5.21 -10.16
CA LEU A 35 19.48 -5.53 -9.99
C LEU A 35 18.95 -5.06 -8.62
N PHE A 36 19.72 -5.21 -7.55
CA PHE A 36 19.39 -4.70 -6.21
C PHE A 36 19.24 -3.18 -6.22
N CYS A 37 20.20 -2.44 -6.81
CA CYS A 37 20.12 -0.99 -6.92
C CYS A 37 18.90 -0.55 -7.73
N TRP A 38 18.64 -1.19 -8.88
CA TRP A 38 17.44 -0.92 -9.67
C TRP A 38 16.16 -1.24 -8.92
N ASN A 39 16.09 -2.36 -8.19
CA ASN A 39 14.95 -2.70 -7.34
C ASN A 39 14.67 -1.60 -6.29
N THR A 40 15.72 -1.00 -5.72
CA THR A 40 15.59 0.12 -4.80
C THR A 40 14.98 1.36 -5.49
N GLN A 41 15.43 1.67 -6.70
CA GLN A 41 14.88 2.78 -7.50
C GLN A 41 13.40 2.54 -7.85
N VAL A 42 13.05 1.32 -8.24
CA VAL A 42 11.67 0.94 -8.52
C VAL A 42 10.80 1.05 -7.26
N ALA A 43 11.28 0.54 -6.12
CA ALA A 43 10.55 0.65 -4.85
C ALA A 43 10.31 2.11 -4.47
N ALA A 44 11.31 2.98 -4.64
CA ALA A 44 11.17 4.42 -4.43
C ALA A 44 10.17 5.05 -5.41
N ALA A 45 10.17 4.64 -6.69
CA ALA A 45 9.23 5.14 -7.70
C ALA A 45 7.77 4.79 -7.36
N PHE A 46 7.51 3.62 -6.80
CA PHE A 46 6.17 3.21 -6.37
C PHE A 46 5.66 3.93 -5.12
N TYR A 47 6.54 4.53 -4.33
CA TYR A 47 6.13 5.17 -3.07
C TYR A 47 5.06 6.24 -3.29
N GLY A 48 5.27 7.16 -4.24
CA GLY A 48 4.32 8.25 -4.53
C GLY A 48 2.92 7.74 -4.94
N PRO A 49 2.79 6.91 -5.98
CA PRO A 49 1.50 6.34 -6.36
C PRO A 49 0.78 5.58 -5.24
N LEU A 50 1.50 4.78 -4.46
CA LEU A 50 0.92 4.04 -3.32
C LEU A 50 0.49 4.98 -2.19
N GLN A 51 1.26 6.04 -1.89
CA GLN A 51 0.89 7.05 -0.92
C GLN A 51 -0.41 7.75 -1.32
N HIS A 52 -0.55 8.16 -2.58
CA HIS A 52 -1.78 8.78 -3.07
C HIS A 52 -2.99 7.84 -2.95
N LEU A 53 -2.81 6.56 -3.28
CA LEU A 53 -3.88 5.57 -3.11
C LEU A 53 -4.26 5.38 -1.63
N GLU A 54 -3.27 5.28 -0.72
CA GLU A 54 -3.52 5.15 0.71
C GLU A 54 -4.27 6.36 1.26
N LEU A 55 -3.84 7.58 0.92
CA LEU A 55 -4.46 8.82 1.36
C LEU A 55 -5.88 8.98 0.80
N ALA A 56 -6.09 8.70 -0.49
CA ALA A 56 -7.41 8.77 -1.12
C ALA A 56 -8.37 7.75 -0.48
N LEU A 57 -7.93 6.49 -0.34
CA LEU A 57 -8.75 5.45 0.27
C LEU A 57 -9.13 5.80 1.71
N ARG A 58 -8.16 6.24 2.52
CA ARG A 58 -8.36 6.73 3.89
C ARG A 58 -9.44 7.81 3.92
N SER A 59 -9.25 8.87 3.14
CA SER A 59 -10.13 10.03 3.13
C SER A 59 -11.58 9.66 2.76
N VAL A 60 -11.77 8.90 1.67
CA VAL A 60 -13.13 8.58 1.22
C VAL A 60 -13.83 7.59 2.13
N LEU A 61 -13.14 6.61 2.70
CA LEU A 61 -13.74 5.65 3.62
C LEU A 61 -14.07 6.31 4.96
N ASP A 62 -13.16 7.13 5.50
CA ASP A 62 -13.40 7.89 6.72
C ASP A 62 -14.62 8.80 6.60
N GLN A 63 -14.71 9.59 5.53
CA GLN A 63 -15.88 10.43 5.26
C GLN A 63 -17.18 9.63 5.20
N ARG A 64 -17.19 8.46 4.54
CA ARG A 64 -18.38 7.62 4.45
C ARG A 64 -18.78 7.02 5.78
N MET A 65 -17.82 6.64 6.61
CA MET A 65 -18.08 6.10 7.94
C MET A 65 -18.55 7.20 8.90
N SER A 66 -17.90 8.36 8.89
CA SER A 66 -18.33 9.52 9.70
C SER A 66 -19.76 9.95 9.34
N HIS A 67 -20.09 9.98 8.04
CA HIS A 67 -21.44 10.29 7.59
C HIS A 67 -22.47 9.20 7.95
N LEU A 68 -22.09 7.91 7.88
CA LEU A 68 -22.98 6.79 8.23
C LEU A 68 -23.39 6.82 9.70
N PHE A 69 -22.46 7.18 10.59
CA PHE A 69 -22.67 7.15 12.04
C PHE A 69 -22.87 8.55 12.65
N ASP A 70 -22.86 9.60 11.82
CA ASP A 70 -23.03 11.01 12.23
C ASP A 70 -22.06 11.43 13.35
N ARG A 71 -20.78 10.98 13.24
CA ARG A 71 -19.72 11.31 14.19
C ARG A 71 -18.33 11.08 13.60
N GLU A 72 -17.35 11.88 14.02
CA GLU A 72 -15.96 11.76 13.54
C GLU A 72 -15.24 10.53 14.13
N ASP A 73 -15.51 10.16 15.36
CA ASP A 73 -14.99 8.97 16.05
C ASP A 73 -15.93 7.76 15.82
N TRP A 74 -16.35 7.56 14.57
CA TRP A 74 -17.34 6.57 14.14
C TRP A 74 -17.03 5.13 14.58
N TRP A 75 -15.76 4.81 14.84
CA TRP A 75 -15.33 3.48 15.30
C TRP A 75 -15.79 3.14 16.72
N ASP A 76 -16.12 4.15 17.54
CA ASP A 76 -16.66 3.98 18.87
C ASP A 76 -18.20 3.85 18.88
N HIS A 77 -18.85 3.98 17.70
CA HIS A 77 -20.28 3.80 17.60
C HIS A 77 -20.63 2.30 17.73
N PRO A 78 -21.59 1.91 18.61
CA PRO A 78 -21.92 0.50 18.85
C PRO A 78 -22.28 -0.28 17.59
N GLN A 79 -22.95 0.35 16.63
CA GLN A 79 -23.31 -0.28 15.36
C GLN A 79 -22.15 -0.39 14.36
N ALA A 80 -21.00 0.25 14.59
CA ALA A 80 -19.82 0.04 13.78
C ALA A 80 -19.30 -1.38 13.94
N ASP A 81 -19.37 -1.95 15.15
CA ASP A 81 -19.05 -3.34 15.51
C ASP A 81 -17.86 -3.89 14.70
N LEU A 82 -16.76 -3.20 14.82
CA LEU A 82 -15.57 -3.51 14.05
C LEU A 82 -15.01 -4.88 14.47
N HIS A 83 -14.53 -5.64 13.48
CA HIS A 83 -13.81 -6.87 13.73
C HIS A 83 -12.62 -6.63 14.65
N TYR A 84 -12.30 -7.62 15.50
CA TYR A 84 -11.23 -7.54 16.50
C TYR A 84 -9.91 -6.95 15.98
N GLY A 85 -9.47 -7.38 14.77
CA GLY A 85 -8.24 -6.86 14.15
C GLY A 85 -8.29 -5.36 13.82
N ALA A 86 -9.45 -4.83 13.42
CA ALA A 86 -9.63 -3.40 13.16
C ALA A 86 -9.63 -2.62 14.49
N GLN A 87 -10.33 -3.11 15.50
CA GLN A 87 -10.31 -2.51 16.84
C GLN A 87 -8.89 -2.48 17.43
N ALA A 88 -8.10 -3.55 17.24
CA ALA A 88 -6.72 -3.60 17.71
C ALA A 88 -5.86 -2.49 17.06
N LYS A 89 -6.05 -2.21 15.75
CA LYS A 89 -5.35 -1.13 15.05
C LYS A 89 -5.71 0.25 15.56
N ILE A 90 -6.97 0.49 15.91
CA ILE A 90 -7.40 1.75 16.52
C ILE A 90 -6.74 1.93 17.89
N ARG A 91 -6.78 0.91 18.75
CA ARG A 91 -6.11 0.97 20.07
C ARG A 91 -4.59 1.22 19.93
N GLU A 92 -3.95 0.58 18.94
CA GLU A 92 -2.54 0.79 18.65
C GLU A 92 -2.25 2.25 18.24
N ALA A 93 -3.08 2.84 17.36
CA ALA A 93 -2.98 4.22 16.93
C ALA A 93 -3.12 5.19 18.11
N VAL A 94 -4.15 5.03 18.94
CA VAL A 94 -4.36 5.85 20.15
C VAL A 94 -3.18 5.75 21.11
N HIS A 95 -2.68 4.53 21.34
CA HIS A 95 -1.52 4.30 22.21
C HIS A 95 -0.25 4.96 21.65
N GLN A 96 -0.04 4.89 20.34
CA GLN A 96 1.11 5.52 19.66
C GLN A 96 1.08 7.05 19.80
N LEU A 97 -0.07 7.67 19.58
CA LEU A 97 -0.26 9.12 19.79
C LEU A 97 0.03 9.49 21.24
N GLY A 98 -0.47 8.74 22.21
CA GLY A 98 -0.20 8.97 23.64
C GLY A 98 1.29 8.90 23.96
N ARG A 99 2.05 7.95 23.39
CA ARG A 99 3.51 7.88 23.59
C ARG A 99 4.26 9.07 23.00
N GLN A 100 3.72 9.71 21.96
CA GLN A 100 4.29 10.92 21.33
C GLN A 100 3.86 12.20 22.07
N GLY A 101 3.04 12.11 23.11
CA GLY A 101 2.49 13.28 23.81
C GLY A 101 1.44 14.05 23.00
N LEU A 102 0.91 13.43 21.94
CA LEU A 102 -0.10 14.02 21.07
C LEU A 102 -1.52 13.72 21.60
N ARG A 103 -2.47 14.59 21.25
CA ARG A 103 -3.89 14.34 21.53
C ARG A 103 -4.41 13.27 20.58
N SER A 104 -5.26 12.38 21.07
CA SER A 104 -5.93 11.38 20.27
C SER A 104 -7.26 11.91 19.70
N THR A 105 -7.20 13.05 18.98
CA THR A 105 -8.39 13.52 18.25
C THR A 105 -8.75 12.55 17.12
N PRO A 106 -10.01 12.51 16.68
CA PRO A 106 -10.41 11.64 15.58
C PRO A 106 -9.53 11.78 14.34
N ARG A 107 -9.17 13.00 13.98
CA ARG A 107 -8.30 13.30 12.85
C ARG A 107 -6.89 12.68 13.00
N GLU A 108 -6.32 12.77 14.19
CA GLU A 108 -4.99 12.21 14.47
C GLU A 108 -5.02 10.68 14.49
N VAL A 109 -6.05 10.09 15.09
CA VAL A 109 -6.25 8.63 15.05
C VAL A 109 -6.38 8.13 13.62
N VAL A 110 -7.21 8.77 12.79
CA VAL A 110 -7.35 8.46 11.36
C VAL A 110 -6.02 8.56 10.63
N ALA A 111 -5.19 9.56 10.93
CA ALA A 111 -3.87 9.72 10.30
C ALA A 111 -2.90 8.58 10.63
N GLU A 112 -2.95 8.03 11.84
CA GLU A 112 -2.11 6.92 12.31
C GLU A 112 -2.57 5.55 11.78
N LEU A 113 -3.82 5.41 11.32
CA LEU A 113 -4.33 4.12 10.85
C LEU A 113 -3.65 3.68 9.55
N PRO A 114 -3.08 2.46 9.51
CA PRO A 114 -2.32 1.99 8.36
C PRO A 114 -3.23 1.62 7.17
N PHE A 115 -2.65 1.58 5.97
CA PHE A 115 -3.35 1.18 4.74
C PHE A 115 -4.16 -0.11 4.90
N GLY A 116 -3.59 -1.12 5.58
CA GLY A 116 -4.27 -2.39 5.82
C GLY A 116 -5.55 -2.29 6.67
N PHE A 117 -5.66 -1.29 7.54
CA PHE A 117 -6.89 -1.02 8.27
C PHE A 117 -8.02 -0.65 7.29
N TRP A 118 -7.76 0.31 6.40
CA TRP A 118 -8.73 0.80 5.41
C TRP A 118 -9.15 -0.29 4.43
N VAL A 119 -8.20 -1.11 3.96
CA VAL A 119 -8.49 -2.27 3.12
C VAL A 119 -9.39 -3.27 3.85
N SER A 120 -9.20 -3.48 5.16
CA SER A 120 -9.98 -4.44 5.94
C SER A 120 -11.46 -4.09 6.05
N LEU A 121 -11.83 -2.78 6.00
CA LEU A 121 -13.23 -2.33 6.04
C LEU A 121 -14.02 -2.76 4.80
N VAL A 122 -13.33 -2.96 3.67
CA VAL A 122 -13.92 -3.49 2.43
C VAL A 122 -13.93 -5.02 2.42
N GLY A 123 -13.20 -5.66 3.33
CA GLY A 123 -13.03 -7.10 3.46
C GLY A 123 -14.17 -7.82 4.20
N ARG A 124 -13.91 -9.07 4.55
CA ARG A 124 -14.77 -9.84 5.45
C ARG A 124 -14.59 -9.32 6.87
N GLY A 125 -15.65 -8.95 7.51
CA GLY A 125 -15.67 -8.55 8.91
C GLY A 125 -16.97 -9.02 9.54
N ASN A 126 -17.38 -8.43 10.65
CA ASN A 126 -18.63 -8.71 11.34
C ASN A 126 -19.83 -8.29 10.47
N ASN A 127 -20.14 -9.05 9.43
CA ASN A 127 -21.19 -8.76 8.44
C ASN A 127 -21.01 -7.39 7.74
N TYR A 128 -19.76 -7.00 7.43
CA TYR A 128 -19.45 -5.71 6.78
C TYR A 128 -20.15 -5.50 5.43
N ASP A 129 -20.59 -6.59 4.77
CA ASP A 129 -21.37 -6.46 3.53
C ASP A 129 -22.65 -5.66 3.73
N GLN A 130 -23.43 -6.00 4.75
CA GLN A 130 -24.71 -5.33 5.03
C GLN A 130 -24.51 -4.01 5.79
N ARG A 131 -23.62 -4.03 6.77
CA ARG A 131 -23.51 -2.95 7.76
C ARG A 131 -22.67 -1.77 7.28
N LEU A 132 -21.63 -2.02 6.50
CA LEU A 132 -20.70 -0.99 6.03
C LEU A 132 -20.79 -0.80 4.52
N TRP A 133 -20.61 -1.90 3.76
CA TRP A 133 -20.53 -1.80 2.31
C TRP A 133 -21.82 -1.28 1.69
N ARG A 134 -22.94 -2.01 1.87
CA ARG A 134 -24.24 -1.62 1.29
C ARG A 134 -24.83 -0.37 1.94
N ALA A 135 -24.50 -0.11 3.20
CA ALA A 135 -24.96 1.09 3.88
C ALA A 135 -24.27 2.36 3.36
N ALA A 136 -22.94 2.33 3.18
CA ALA A 136 -22.17 3.53 2.86
C ALA A 136 -20.96 3.32 1.93
N LEU A 137 -20.12 2.30 2.16
CA LEU A 137 -18.75 2.28 1.58
C LEU A 137 -18.73 2.09 0.06
N TYR A 138 -19.74 1.48 -0.56
CA TYR A 138 -19.79 1.38 -2.03
C TYR A 138 -19.77 2.76 -2.71
N ARG A 139 -20.28 3.79 -2.05
CA ARG A 139 -20.28 5.19 -2.56
C ARG A 139 -18.90 5.83 -2.54
N ALA A 140 -17.93 5.22 -1.87
CA ALA A 140 -16.52 5.65 -1.91
C ALA A 140 -15.85 5.33 -3.26
N PHE A 141 -16.48 4.50 -4.10
CA PHE A 141 -15.94 4.03 -5.37
C PHE A 141 -16.91 4.28 -6.52
N PRO A 142 -17.21 5.56 -6.85
CA PRO A 142 -18.20 5.91 -7.88
C PRO A 142 -17.83 5.38 -9.28
N GLY A 143 -16.53 5.24 -9.57
CA GLY A 143 -16.02 4.68 -10.82
C GLY A 143 -15.98 3.14 -10.88
N TYR A 144 -16.36 2.44 -9.80
CA TYR A 144 -16.28 0.99 -9.75
C TYR A 144 -17.64 0.32 -10.00
N ARG A 145 -17.67 -0.66 -10.93
CA ARG A 145 -18.90 -1.40 -11.31
C ARG A 145 -18.87 -2.87 -10.90
N GLY A 146 -17.82 -3.33 -10.25
CA GLY A 146 -17.65 -4.72 -9.85
C GLY A 146 -18.19 -5.03 -8.45
N GLY A 147 -18.09 -6.29 -8.05
CA GLY A 147 -18.48 -6.73 -6.72
C GLY A 147 -17.43 -6.41 -5.64
N ARG A 148 -17.88 -6.22 -4.39
CA ARG A 148 -17.02 -5.93 -3.22
C ARG A 148 -15.83 -6.87 -3.07
N HIS A 149 -16.02 -8.17 -3.25
CA HIS A 149 -14.93 -9.14 -3.12
C HIS A 149 -13.80 -8.94 -4.15
N ALA A 150 -14.14 -8.55 -5.37
CA ALA A 150 -13.15 -8.26 -6.40
C ALA A 150 -12.39 -6.97 -6.08
N LEU A 151 -13.09 -5.94 -5.59
CA LEU A 151 -12.47 -4.70 -5.11
C LEU A 151 -11.51 -4.97 -3.94
N HIS A 152 -11.97 -5.71 -2.93
CA HIS A 152 -11.12 -6.07 -1.79
C HIS A 152 -9.85 -6.81 -2.21
N ARG A 153 -9.97 -7.82 -3.10
CA ARG A 153 -8.80 -8.56 -3.59
C ARG A 153 -7.78 -7.65 -4.28
N ARG A 154 -8.23 -6.68 -5.07
CA ARG A 154 -7.35 -5.70 -5.73
C ARG A 154 -6.64 -4.80 -4.72
N LEU A 155 -7.37 -4.26 -3.76
CA LEU A 155 -6.80 -3.44 -2.69
C LEU A 155 -5.83 -4.25 -1.82
N ASP A 156 -6.16 -5.49 -1.49
CA ASP A 156 -5.29 -6.37 -0.70
C ASP A 156 -4.00 -6.74 -1.45
N PHE A 157 -4.08 -6.96 -2.75
CA PHE A 157 -2.91 -7.16 -3.60
C PHE A 157 -1.96 -5.95 -3.57
N LEU A 158 -2.50 -4.73 -3.64
CA LEU A 158 -1.72 -3.50 -3.54
C LEU A 158 -1.19 -3.26 -2.12
N ARG A 159 -1.95 -3.66 -1.09
CA ARG A 159 -1.46 -3.66 0.29
C ARG A 159 -0.24 -4.57 0.46
N VAL A 160 -0.26 -5.75 -0.14
CA VAL A 160 0.90 -6.66 -0.12
C VAL A 160 2.10 -6.04 -0.83
N LEU A 161 1.92 -5.40 -1.99
CA LEU A 161 2.99 -4.66 -2.68
C LEU A 161 3.56 -3.55 -1.79
N ARG A 162 2.68 -2.70 -1.23
CA ARG A 162 3.07 -1.61 -0.32
C ARG A 162 3.89 -2.13 0.87
N ASN A 163 3.48 -3.24 1.48
CA ASN A 163 4.19 -3.84 2.59
C ASN A 163 5.55 -4.39 2.17
N LYS A 164 5.67 -5.04 1.01
CA LYS A 164 6.97 -5.46 0.46
C LYS A 164 7.93 -4.27 0.34
N ILE A 165 7.46 -3.16 -0.22
CA ILE A 165 8.26 -1.92 -0.37
C ILE A 165 8.66 -1.37 0.99
N ALA A 166 7.73 -1.25 1.94
CA ALA A 166 7.99 -0.72 3.28
C ALA A 166 8.98 -1.58 4.09
N HIS A 167 9.03 -2.88 3.83
CA HIS A 167 9.97 -3.82 4.46
C HIS A 167 11.20 -4.13 3.61
N HIS A 168 11.47 -3.33 2.59
CA HIS A 168 12.62 -3.46 1.68
C HIS A 168 12.73 -4.85 1.03
N ALA A 169 11.59 -5.54 0.83
CA ALA A 169 11.55 -6.83 0.19
C ALA A 169 11.71 -6.70 -1.34
N PRO A 170 12.34 -7.68 -2.02
CA PRO A 170 12.47 -7.67 -3.47
C PRO A 170 11.11 -7.62 -4.18
N ILE A 171 11.01 -6.76 -5.19
CA ILE A 171 9.83 -6.65 -6.07
C ILE A 171 10.20 -6.82 -7.55
N HIS A 172 11.48 -6.99 -7.88
CA HIS A 172 12.01 -7.10 -9.25
C HIS A 172 11.39 -8.24 -10.07
N HIS A 173 10.87 -9.28 -9.42
CA HIS A 173 10.25 -10.44 -10.05
C HIS A 173 8.75 -10.25 -10.37
N ARG A 174 8.16 -9.11 -10.00
CA ARG A 174 6.74 -8.81 -10.24
C ARG A 174 6.52 -8.22 -11.64
N HIS A 175 5.28 -8.23 -12.09
CA HIS A 175 4.84 -7.45 -13.26
C HIS A 175 4.58 -6.01 -12.83
N LEU A 176 5.65 -5.21 -12.81
CA LEU A 176 5.66 -3.87 -12.23
C LEU A 176 4.76 -2.89 -12.99
N GLU A 177 4.68 -3.02 -14.31
CA GLU A 177 3.76 -2.24 -15.13
C GLU A 177 2.31 -2.50 -14.73
N ALA A 178 1.93 -3.77 -14.61
CA ALA A 178 0.58 -4.16 -14.18
C ALA A 178 0.27 -3.74 -12.73
N ASP A 179 1.28 -3.76 -11.84
CA ASP A 179 1.17 -3.24 -10.48
C ASP A 179 0.86 -1.73 -10.50
N HIS A 180 1.56 -0.95 -11.35
CA HIS A 180 1.32 0.48 -11.52
C HIS A 180 -0.07 0.76 -12.10
N GLU A 181 -0.45 0.05 -13.17
CA GLU A 181 -1.77 0.16 -13.77
C GLU A 181 -2.89 -0.15 -12.76
N ALA A 182 -2.68 -1.16 -11.90
CA ALA A 182 -3.63 -1.50 -10.85
C ALA A 182 -3.80 -0.35 -9.82
N ILE A 183 -2.73 0.37 -9.46
CA ILE A 183 -2.81 1.55 -8.59
C ILE A 183 -3.63 2.65 -9.27
N ILE A 184 -3.30 2.98 -10.53
CA ILE A 184 -3.99 4.04 -11.28
C ILE A 184 -5.47 3.69 -11.46
N MET A 185 -5.78 2.44 -11.79
CA MET A 185 -7.15 1.96 -11.91
C MET A 185 -7.92 2.08 -10.58
N MET A 186 -7.29 1.73 -9.45
CA MET A 186 -7.94 1.84 -8.15
C MET A 186 -8.17 3.30 -7.74
N LEU A 187 -7.24 4.21 -8.06
CA LEU A 187 -7.43 5.64 -7.91
C LEU A 187 -8.61 6.13 -8.76
N GLY A 188 -8.72 5.70 -10.03
CA GLY A 188 -9.82 6.04 -10.92
C GLY A 188 -11.19 5.51 -10.44
N CYS A 189 -11.21 4.40 -9.70
CA CYS A 189 -12.44 3.95 -9.03
C CYS A 189 -12.90 4.91 -7.94
N ILE A 190 -11.98 5.64 -7.29
CA ILE A 190 -12.25 6.62 -6.25
C ILE A 190 -12.51 8.00 -6.87
N ASP A 191 -11.54 8.48 -7.67
CA ASP A 191 -11.56 9.82 -8.28
C ASP A 191 -10.71 9.83 -9.56
N GLU A 192 -11.35 10.04 -10.69
CA GLU A 192 -10.70 10.02 -12.02
C GLU A 192 -9.71 11.17 -12.23
N PRO A 193 -9.98 12.43 -11.82
CA PRO A 193 -8.99 13.51 -11.84
C PRO A 193 -7.71 13.18 -11.07
N LEU A 194 -7.83 12.60 -9.87
CA LEU A 194 -6.69 12.17 -9.07
C LEU A 194 -5.87 11.06 -9.76
N ALA A 195 -6.55 10.08 -10.36
CA ALA A 195 -5.87 9.02 -11.12
C ALA A 195 -5.04 9.59 -12.27
N ARG A 196 -5.59 10.53 -13.06
CA ARG A 196 -4.87 11.22 -14.14
C ARG A 196 -3.69 12.02 -13.63
N LEU A 197 -3.84 12.72 -12.50
CA LEU A 197 -2.75 13.46 -11.85
C LEU A 197 -1.61 12.53 -11.50
N VAL A 198 -1.90 11.43 -10.79
CA VAL A 198 -0.89 10.47 -10.33
C VAL A 198 -0.24 9.76 -11.53
N ALA A 199 -1.00 9.36 -12.54
CA ALA A 199 -0.45 8.75 -13.75
C ALA A 199 0.54 9.68 -14.47
N ARG A 200 0.21 10.97 -14.57
CA ARG A 200 1.03 11.99 -15.25
C ARG A 200 2.38 12.21 -14.56
N TYR A 201 2.41 12.19 -13.25
CA TYR A 201 3.61 12.50 -12.45
C TYR A 201 4.32 11.27 -11.89
N SER A 202 3.83 10.07 -12.17
CA SER A 202 4.45 8.83 -11.71
C SER A 202 5.78 8.55 -12.43
N PRO A 203 6.88 8.37 -11.70
CA PRO A 203 8.15 7.97 -12.30
C PRO A 203 8.23 6.48 -12.63
N VAL A 204 7.24 5.66 -12.22
CA VAL A 204 7.29 4.20 -12.34
C VAL A 204 7.56 3.74 -13.77
N PRO A 205 6.84 4.21 -14.82
CA PRO A 205 7.07 3.73 -16.18
C PRO A 205 8.51 3.95 -16.66
N ALA A 206 9.09 5.13 -16.36
CA ALA A 206 10.44 5.46 -16.76
C ALA A 206 11.50 4.59 -16.06
N VAL A 207 11.31 4.35 -14.75
CA VAL A 207 12.25 3.53 -13.97
C VAL A 207 12.15 2.05 -14.34
N VAL A 208 10.95 1.55 -14.62
CA VAL A 208 10.74 0.15 -15.04
C VAL A 208 11.35 -0.10 -16.42
N ALA A 209 11.25 0.85 -17.34
CA ALA A 209 11.81 0.73 -18.70
C ALA A 209 13.34 0.56 -18.75
N VAL A 210 14.07 1.01 -17.72
CA VAL A 210 15.54 0.89 -17.65
C VAL A 210 16.02 -0.29 -16.81
N ARG A 211 15.22 -1.34 -16.72
CA ARG A 211 15.60 -2.56 -16.03
C ARG A 211 16.95 -3.11 -16.56
N PRO A 212 17.92 -3.42 -15.66
CA PRO A 212 19.17 -4.05 -16.09
C PRO A 212 18.90 -5.37 -16.81
N GLY A 213 19.50 -5.55 -17.98
CA GLY A 213 19.50 -6.85 -18.65
C GLY A 213 20.17 -7.90 -17.76
N LEU A 214 19.62 -9.10 -17.77
CA LEU A 214 20.33 -10.27 -17.28
C LEU A 214 21.34 -10.58 -18.38
N GLY A 215 22.63 -10.31 -18.14
CA GLY A 215 23.72 -10.53 -19.08
C GLY A 215 23.89 -12.00 -19.44
#